data_bfe376518b93f1662ea1950787d1afc5
#
_entry.id   bfe376518b93f1662ea1950787d1afc5
#
_cell.length_a   1.000
_cell.length_b   1.000
_cell.length_c   1.000
_cell.angle_alpha   90.00
_cell.angle_beta   90.00
_cell.angle_gamma   90.00
#
_symmetry.space_group_name_H-M   'P 1'
#
loop_
_entity.id
_entity.type
_entity.pdbx_description
1 polymer ?
#
loop_
_entity_poly.entity_id
_entity_poly.type
_entity_poly.pdbx_seq_one_letter_code
_entity_poly.pdbx_strand_id
1 'polypeptide(L)'
;MDFRIFVIFMILAVLSTGTAFASSLISVQTDDDNYDEGDTIVISGQIETIIGDTQVTLQLFREGNMIEIAQIKVSGDGNYSHTILAEGKLWKTQGEYVVKVTYGEGNTAETNFLFTPTSAVLKTTDIFEVDAGNSGTFDIPYSIRGGTLLDIFVDQDIFGLVIKIDASDEGKLVLDLPRKYIDAEKQ
;
A
#
# COMPACT_ATOMS: atom_id res chain seq x y z
N MET A 1 3.65 -55.02 -35.09
CA MET A 1 3.68 -54.19 -33.86
C MET A 1 2.27 -53.76 -33.62
N ASP A 2 1.61 -54.34 -32.59
CA ASP A 2 0.18 -54.17 -32.39
C ASP A 2 -0.19 -52.71 -32.07
N PHE A 3 -1.24 -52.24 -32.73
CA PHE A 3 -1.76 -50.86 -32.56
C PHE A 3 -1.96 -50.48 -31.09
N ARG A 4 -2.29 -51.43 -30.24
CA ARG A 4 -2.43 -51.26 -28.79
C ARG A 4 -1.12 -50.88 -28.07
N ILE A 5 0.00 -51.47 -28.50
CA ILE A 5 1.35 -51.18 -27.94
C ILE A 5 1.77 -49.79 -28.39
N PHE A 6 1.46 -49.37 -29.61
CA PHE A 6 1.75 -48.03 -30.11
C PHE A 6 1.00 -46.92 -29.34
N VAL A 7 -0.29 -47.15 -29.02
CA VAL A 7 -1.11 -46.22 -28.23
C VAL A 7 -0.59 -46.10 -26.81
N ILE A 8 -0.16 -47.19 -26.16
CA ILE A 8 0.42 -47.18 -24.82
C ILE A 8 1.76 -46.41 -24.80
N PHE A 9 2.60 -46.59 -25.84
CA PHE A 9 3.85 -45.84 -25.96
C PHE A 9 3.62 -44.35 -26.21
N MET A 10 2.59 -43.98 -26.98
CA MET A 10 2.21 -42.58 -27.19
C MET A 10 1.64 -41.91 -25.95
N ILE A 11 0.88 -42.63 -25.12
CA ILE A 11 0.37 -42.12 -23.83
C ILE A 11 1.51 -41.95 -22.81
N LEU A 12 2.51 -42.85 -22.80
CA LEU A 12 3.65 -42.73 -21.91
C LEU A 12 4.58 -41.54 -22.25
N ALA A 13 4.67 -41.18 -23.53
CA ALA A 13 5.47 -40.05 -24.00
C ALA A 13 4.87 -38.68 -23.65
N VAL A 14 3.54 -38.58 -23.42
CA VAL A 14 2.86 -37.33 -23.05
C VAL A 14 2.99 -37.00 -21.55
N LEU A 15 3.33 -37.99 -20.71
CA LEU A 15 3.47 -37.82 -19.26
C LEU A 15 4.84 -37.30 -18.81
N SER A 16 5.78 -37.04 -19.73
CA SER A 16 7.13 -36.55 -19.42
C SER A 16 7.35 -35.06 -19.74
N THR A 17 6.31 -34.23 -19.76
CA THR A 17 6.49 -32.78 -19.73
C THR A 17 6.88 -32.36 -18.33
N GLY A 18 8.15 -32.59 -17.98
CA GLY A 18 8.73 -31.95 -16.78
C GLY A 18 8.61 -30.45 -16.94
N THR A 19 7.90 -29.81 -16.05
CA THR A 19 7.96 -28.34 -15.91
C THR A 19 9.40 -27.99 -15.51
N ALA A 20 10.17 -27.47 -16.47
CA ALA A 20 11.45 -26.85 -16.15
C ALA A 20 11.13 -25.58 -15.34
N PHE A 21 11.29 -25.64 -14.01
CA PHE A 21 11.36 -24.45 -13.20
C PHE A 21 12.65 -23.74 -13.60
N ALA A 22 12.55 -22.62 -14.28
CA ALA A 22 13.68 -21.73 -14.46
C ALA A 22 14.10 -21.28 -13.05
N SER A 23 15.24 -21.77 -12.58
CA SER A 23 15.86 -21.29 -11.35
C SER A 23 16.16 -19.80 -11.54
N SER A 24 15.54 -18.94 -10.77
CA SER A 24 15.88 -17.51 -10.79
C SER A 24 17.24 -17.35 -10.14
N LEU A 25 18.14 -16.60 -10.79
CA LEU A 25 19.47 -16.31 -10.23
C LEU A 25 19.44 -15.46 -8.96
N ILE A 26 18.29 -14.89 -8.64
CA ILE A 26 18.04 -14.08 -7.44
C ILE A 26 16.70 -14.48 -6.82
N SER A 27 16.66 -14.57 -5.51
CA SER A 27 15.43 -14.73 -4.72
C SER A 27 15.24 -13.55 -3.78
N VAL A 28 14.00 -13.29 -3.38
CA VAL A 28 13.63 -12.27 -2.38
C VAL A 28 12.47 -12.75 -1.53
N GLN A 29 12.51 -12.44 -0.25
CA GLN A 29 11.43 -12.68 0.70
C GLN A 29 11.45 -11.64 1.81
N THR A 30 10.33 -11.48 2.49
CA THR A 30 10.18 -10.74 3.74
C THR A 30 10.13 -11.71 4.91
N ASP A 31 10.45 -11.25 6.12
CA ASP A 31 10.40 -12.06 7.35
C ASP A 31 8.96 -12.30 7.85
N ASP A 32 7.98 -11.48 7.40
CA ASP A 32 6.54 -11.68 7.61
C ASP A 32 5.77 -11.27 6.34
N ASP A 33 4.49 -11.64 6.26
CA ASP A 33 3.57 -11.26 5.19
C ASP A 33 2.68 -10.06 5.57
N ASN A 34 2.69 -9.64 6.85
CA ASN A 34 1.85 -8.54 7.37
C ASN A 34 2.65 -7.68 8.34
N TYR A 35 2.58 -6.37 8.18
CA TYR A 35 3.26 -5.38 9.03
C TYR A 35 2.33 -4.25 9.40
N ASP A 36 2.50 -3.74 10.62
CA ASP A 36 1.85 -2.55 11.13
C ASP A 36 2.81 -1.34 11.12
N GLU A 37 2.27 -0.13 11.27
CA GLU A 37 3.10 1.08 11.37
C GLU A 37 4.03 1.00 12.58
N GLY A 38 5.32 1.25 12.35
CA GLY A 38 6.39 1.13 13.35
C GLY A 38 7.08 -0.23 13.35
N ASP A 39 6.61 -1.20 12.57
CA ASP A 39 7.27 -2.50 12.45
C ASP A 39 8.58 -2.40 11.66
N THR A 40 9.46 -3.31 11.97
CA THR A 40 10.71 -3.50 11.24
C THR A 40 10.54 -4.62 10.22
N ILE A 41 10.69 -4.29 8.94
CA ILE A 41 10.59 -5.23 7.81
C ILE A 41 11.99 -5.69 7.44
N VAL A 42 12.26 -6.98 7.53
CA VAL A 42 13.53 -7.56 7.06
C VAL A 42 13.32 -8.21 5.70
N ILE A 43 13.93 -7.62 4.67
CA ILE A 43 13.94 -8.14 3.31
C ILE A 43 15.24 -8.89 3.10
N SER A 44 15.18 -10.14 2.69
CA SER A 44 16.35 -10.98 2.47
C SER A 44 16.22 -11.81 1.20
N GLY A 45 17.35 -12.34 0.75
CA GLY A 45 17.38 -13.22 -0.40
C GLY A 45 18.77 -13.78 -0.69
N GLN A 46 18.85 -14.52 -1.77
CA GLN A 46 20.09 -15.18 -2.19
C GLN A 46 20.34 -15.00 -3.68
N ILE A 47 21.60 -14.85 -4.00
CA ILE A 47 22.16 -14.83 -5.36
C ILE A 47 22.87 -16.16 -5.61
N GLU A 48 22.47 -16.90 -6.64
CA GLU A 48 23.13 -18.20 -6.97
C GLU A 48 24.54 -18.00 -7.55
N THR A 49 24.77 -16.93 -8.28
CA THR A 49 26.07 -16.63 -8.90
C THR A 49 26.47 -15.20 -8.66
N ILE A 50 27.54 -14.99 -7.90
CA ILE A 50 28.06 -13.65 -7.60
C ILE A 50 28.84 -13.12 -8.80
N ILE A 51 28.52 -11.89 -9.23
CA ILE A 51 29.11 -11.20 -10.37
C ILE A 51 29.97 -10.03 -9.84
N GLY A 52 31.23 -10.27 -9.59
CA GLY A 52 32.18 -9.25 -9.11
C GLY A 52 31.66 -8.45 -7.92
N ASP A 53 31.73 -7.12 -7.98
CA ASP A 53 31.24 -6.20 -6.94
C ASP A 53 29.81 -5.69 -7.20
N THR A 54 29.04 -6.40 -8.02
CA THR A 54 27.65 -6.03 -8.36
C THR A 54 26.78 -6.04 -7.10
N GLN A 55 26.01 -4.97 -6.93
CA GLN A 55 25.07 -4.81 -5.82
C GLN A 55 23.65 -5.20 -6.24
N VAL A 56 22.85 -5.65 -5.28
CA VAL A 56 21.40 -5.81 -5.46
C VAL A 56 20.75 -4.43 -5.35
N THR A 57 19.96 -4.06 -6.33
CA THR A 57 19.07 -2.89 -6.24
C THR A 57 17.71 -3.37 -5.73
N LEU A 58 17.32 -2.86 -4.58
CA LEU A 58 15.99 -3.07 -4.00
C LEU A 58 15.13 -1.84 -4.25
N GLN A 59 13.90 -2.06 -4.66
CA GLN A 59 12.88 -1.04 -4.85
C GLN A 59 11.60 -1.50 -4.14
N LEU A 60 11.00 -0.63 -3.34
CA LEU A 60 9.73 -0.86 -2.70
C LEU A 60 8.66 0.01 -3.37
N PHE A 61 7.56 -0.59 -3.76
CA PHE A 61 6.46 0.08 -4.44
C PHE A 61 5.14 -0.10 -3.68
N ARG A 62 4.27 0.90 -3.82
CA ARG A 62 2.87 0.82 -3.49
C ARG A 62 2.04 1.44 -4.62
N GLU A 63 1.09 0.68 -5.19
CA GLU A 63 0.24 1.15 -6.32
C GLU A 63 1.05 1.80 -7.45
N GLY A 64 2.22 1.23 -7.77
CA GLY A 64 3.13 1.75 -8.79
C GLY A 64 3.98 2.95 -8.38
N ASN A 65 3.78 3.53 -7.20
CA ASN A 65 4.62 4.59 -6.66
C ASN A 65 5.79 4.00 -5.88
N MET A 66 6.99 4.49 -6.15
CA MET A 66 8.19 4.07 -5.43
C MET A 66 8.23 4.70 -4.04
N ILE A 67 8.28 3.86 -3.01
CA ILE A 67 8.35 4.23 -1.59
C ILE A 67 9.78 4.34 -1.13
N GLU A 68 10.62 3.38 -1.55
CA GLU A 68 12.02 3.31 -1.16
C GLU A 68 12.88 2.68 -2.26
N ILE A 69 14.16 3.02 -2.26
CA ILE A 69 15.20 2.40 -3.09
C ILE A 69 16.48 2.23 -2.28
N ALA A 70 17.09 1.07 -2.37
CA ALA A 70 18.36 0.77 -1.72
C ALA A 70 19.30 -0.01 -2.64
N GLN A 71 20.60 0.16 -2.42
CA GLN A 71 21.64 -0.70 -3.00
C GLN A 71 22.30 -1.52 -1.91
N ILE A 72 22.25 -2.84 -2.07
CA ILE A 72 22.61 -3.80 -1.04
C ILE A 72 23.85 -4.56 -1.51
N LYS A 73 24.87 -4.62 -0.66
CA LYS A 73 26.05 -5.42 -0.91
C LYS A 73 25.77 -6.89 -0.69
N VAL A 74 26.14 -7.73 -1.64
CA VAL A 74 26.02 -9.18 -1.53
C VAL A 74 27.17 -9.72 -0.71
N SER A 75 26.87 -10.61 0.26
CA SER A 75 27.89 -11.33 1.02
C SER A 75 28.61 -12.36 0.17
N GLY A 76 29.80 -12.81 0.60
CA GLY A 76 30.58 -13.80 -0.15
C GLY A 76 29.92 -15.17 -0.31
N ASP A 77 28.89 -15.47 0.47
CA ASP A 77 28.04 -16.67 0.39
C ASP A 77 26.77 -16.47 -0.47
N GLY A 78 26.64 -15.31 -1.14
CA GLY A 78 25.51 -14.98 -1.99
C GLY A 78 24.30 -14.40 -1.25
N ASN A 79 24.32 -14.31 0.07
CA ASN A 79 23.19 -13.76 0.83
C ASN A 79 23.19 -12.23 0.82
N TYR A 80 22.00 -11.63 0.87
CA TYR A 80 21.82 -10.19 1.06
C TYR A 80 20.62 -9.96 1.98
N SER A 81 20.63 -8.83 2.68
CA SER A 81 19.55 -8.40 3.55
C SER A 81 19.48 -6.88 3.63
N HIS A 82 18.27 -6.35 3.79
CA HIS A 82 17.98 -4.95 4.02
C HIS A 82 16.86 -4.82 5.03
N THR A 83 16.94 -3.80 5.87
CA THR A 83 15.94 -3.55 6.91
C THR A 83 15.30 -2.20 6.69
N ILE A 84 13.96 -2.16 6.71
CA ILE A 84 13.15 -0.97 6.54
C ILE A 84 12.29 -0.80 7.80
N LEU A 85 12.18 0.43 8.30
CA LEU A 85 11.22 0.77 9.34
C LEU A 85 9.94 1.30 8.67
N ALA A 86 8.81 0.63 8.93
CA ALA A 86 7.51 0.97 8.31
C ALA A 86 6.90 2.21 8.96
N GLU A 87 7.57 3.38 8.85
CA GLU A 87 7.10 4.63 9.44
C GLU A 87 7.30 5.83 8.53
N GLY A 88 6.59 6.93 8.83
CA GLY A 88 6.77 8.21 8.13
C GLY A 88 5.74 8.49 7.05
N LYS A 89 6.00 9.56 6.25
CA LYS A 89 4.99 10.15 5.35
C LYS A 89 4.54 9.24 4.21
N LEU A 90 5.35 8.28 3.79
CA LEU A 90 5.04 7.35 2.69
C LEU A 90 4.34 6.07 3.17
N TRP A 91 4.25 5.88 4.50
CA TRP A 91 3.66 4.72 5.17
C TRP A 91 2.27 5.02 5.76
N LYS A 92 1.44 5.80 5.06
CA LYS A 92 0.13 6.27 5.56
C LYS A 92 -1.08 5.54 4.98
N THR A 93 -0.87 4.57 4.12
CA THR A 93 -1.99 3.95 3.41
C THR A 93 -1.91 2.44 3.51
N GLN A 94 -2.98 1.85 4.03
CA GLN A 94 -3.16 0.40 4.08
C GLN A 94 -3.15 -0.22 2.68
N GLY A 95 -2.58 -1.41 2.55
CA GLY A 95 -2.64 -2.20 1.33
C GLY A 95 -1.39 -3.00 1.04
N GLU A 96 -1.31 -3.52 -0.17
CA GLU A 96 -0.21 -4.34 -0.64
C GLU A 96 0.98 -3.48 -1.07
N TYR A 97 2.15 -3.86 -0.60
CA TYR A 97 3.45 -3.30 -0.96
C TYR A 97 4.25 -4.37 -1.70
N VAL A 98 4.90 -3.97 -2.78
CA VAL A 98 5.68 -4.88 -3.64
C VAL A 98 7.15 -4.54 -3.52
N VAL A 99 7.93 -5.52 -3.12
CA VAL A 99 9.40 -5.48 -3.13
C VAL A 99 9.90 -6.05 -4.42
N LYS A 100 10.66 -5.28 -5.16
CA LYS A 100 11.34 -5.71 -6.39
C LYS A 100 12.85 -5.62 -6.18
N VAL A 101 13.55 -6.68 -6.50
CA VAL A 101 15.01 -6.71 -6.49
C VAL A 101 15.56 -6.98 -7.87
N THR A 102 16.68 -6.34 -8.18
CA THR A 102 17.37 -6.50 -9.45
C THR A 102 18.87 -6.72 -9.21
N TYR A 103 19.46 -7.70 -9.88
CA TYR A 103 20.88 -8.02 -9.79
C TYR A 103 21.50 -8.23 -11.17
N GLY A 104 22.50 -7.42 -11.52
CA GLY A 104 23.12 -7.42 -12.84
C GLY A 104 22.11 -7.12 -13.95
N GLU A 105 22.34 -7.68 -15.14
CA GLU A 105 21.47 -7.47 -16.29
C GLU A 105 20.33 -8.48 -16.31
N GLY A 106 19.09 -8.00 -16.14
CA GLY A 106 17.86 -8.78 -16.37
C GLY A 106 17.45 -9.77 -15.30
N ASN A 107 18.22 -9.94 -14.21
CA ASN A 107 17.84 -10.82 -13.11
C ASN A 107 16.98 -10.05 -12.09
N THR A 108 15.71 -10.40 -12.01
CA THR A 108 14.75 -9.76 -11.10
C THR A 108 13.97 -10.81 -10.30
N ALA A 109 13.63 -10.46 -9.07
CA ALA A 109 12.66 -11.20 -8.25
C ALA A 109 11.74 -10.22 -7.55
N GLU A 110 10.54 -10.67 -7.20
CA GLU A 110 9.53 -9.85 -6.52
C GLU A 110 8.89 -10.66 -5.39
N THR A 111 8.53 -9.96 -4.32
CA THR A 111 7.67 -10.46 -3.24
C THR A 111 6.75 -9.32 -2.80
N ASN A 112 5.72 -9.63 -2.03
CA ASN A 112 4.77 -8.65 -1.54
C ASN A 112 4.45 -8.90 -0.07
N PHE A 113 3.94 -7.87 0.60
CA PHE A 113 3.41 -7.94 1.96
C PHE A 113 2.24 -6.96 2.11
N LEU A 114 1.44 -7.17 3.14
CA LEU A 114 0.36 -6.26 3.53
C LEU A 114 0.85 -5.32 4.63
N PHE A 115 0.52 -4.05 4.50
CA PHE A 115 0.81 -3.03 5.50
C PHE A 115 -0.48 -2.40 6.02
N THR A 116 -0.56 -2.21 7.36
CA THR A 116 -1.65 -1.52 8.04
C THR A 116 -1.09 -0.38 8.87
N PRO A 117 -1.40 0.90 8.57
CA PRO A 117 -1.02 2.00 9.43
C PRO A 117 -1.81 1.95 10.75
N THR A 118 -1.21 2.38 11.85
CA THR A 118 -1.83 2.43 13.19
C THR A 118 -3.06 3.33 13.20
N SER A 119 -3.05 4.37 12.38
CA SER A 119 -4.23 5.14 12.02
C SER A 119 -4.61 4.79 10.59
N ALA A 120 -5.44 3.76 10.41
CA ALA A 120 -6.10 3.54 9.12
C ALA A 120 -6.79 4.84 8.74
N VAL A 121 -6.25 5.55 7.74
CA VAL A 121 -6.81 6.81 7.27
C VAL A 121 -8.08 6.47 6.50
N LEU A 122 -9.13 6.13 7.24
CA LEU A 122 -10.46 5.89 6.70
C LEU A 122 -10.93 7.20 6.07
N LYS A 123 -11.18 7.18 4.78
CA LYS A 123 -11.90 8.26 4.11
C LYS A 123 -13.38 7.97 4.26
N THR A 124 -14.06 8.71 5.14
CA THR A 124 -15.51 8.71 5.25
C THR A 124 -16.08 9.81 4.34
N THR A 125 -17.05 9.47 3.52
CA THR A 125 -17.85 10.45 2.75
C THR A 125 -19.30 10.25 3.17
N ASP A 126 -19.92 11.29 3.69
CA ASP A 126 -21.29 11.25 4.21
C ASP A 126 -21.95 12.64 4.14
N ILE A 127 -23.17 12.76 4.60
CA ILE A 127 -23.94 14.00 4.69
C ILE A 127 -24.23 14.27 6.17
N PHE A 128 -23.95 15.51 6.61
CA PHE A 128 -24.28 15.97 7.96
C PHE A 128 -25.44 16.99 7.87
N GLU A 129 -26.54 16.69 8.60
CA GLU A 129 -27.67 17.62 8.70
C GLU A 129 -27.40 18.65 9.80
N VAL A 130 -27.42 19.93 9.44
CA VAL A 130 -27.12 21.05 10.33
C VAL A 130 -28.41 21.81 10.61
N ASP A 131 -28.69 22.06 11.90
CA ASP A 131 -29.80 22.91 12.33
C ASP A 131 -29.39 24.40 12.28
N ALA A 132 -30.09 25.17 11.44
CA ALA A 132 -29.94 26.62 11.33
C ALA A 132 -30.98 27.40 12.16
N GLY A 133 -31.61 26.78 13.15
CA GLY A 133 -32.60 27.37 14.02
C GLY A 133 -33.86 27.80 13.26
N ASN A 134 -34.18 29.09 13.29
CA ASN A 134 -35.38 29.63 12.61
C ASN A 134 -35.33 29.49 11.08
N SER A 135 -34.18 29.17 10.48
CA SER A 135 -34.02 28.99 9.05
C SER A 135 -34.16 27.54 8.60
N GLY A 136 -34.50 26.62 9.53
CA GLY A 136 -34.68 25.19 9.25
C GLY A 136 -33.37 24.43 9.28
N THR A 137 -33.35 23.23 8.64
CA THR A 137 -32.15 22.40 8.53
C THR A 137 -31.59 22.43 7.11
N PHE A 138 -30.31 22.12 6.96
CA PHE A 138 -29.66 21.94 5.69
C PHE A 138 -28.56 20.89 5.75
N ASP A 139 -28.32 20.23 4.63
CA ASP A 139 -27.37 19.16 4.49
C ASP A 139 -26.01 19.69 4.03
N ILE A 140 -24.93 19.21 4.69
CA ILE A 140 -23.54 19.46 4.28
C ILE A 140 -22.91 18.12 3.88
N PRO A 141 -22.72 17.86 2.58
CA PRO A 141 -21.87 16.76 2.13
C PRO A 141 -20.44 16.99 2.61
N TYR A 142 -19.84 15.97 3.19
CA TYR A 142 -18.46 16.06 3.67
C TYR A 142 -17.64 14.83 3.32
N SER A 143 -16.33 14.99 3.35
CA SER A 143 -15.37 13.90 3.27
C SER A 143 -14.26 14.19 4.25
N ILE A 144 -14.04 13.26 5.18
CA ILE A 144 -12.97 13.35 6.19
C ILE A 144 -12.00 12.18 6.03
N ARG A 145 -10.72 12.49 6.20
CA ARG A 145 -9.62 11.53 6.23
C ARG A 145 -8.74 11.84 7.44
N GLY A 146 -8.36 10.82 8.21
CA GLY A 146 -7.52 10.98 9.39
C GLY A 146 -8.25 11.48 10.63
N GLY A 147 -9.56 11.26 10.70
CA GLY A 147 -10.37 11.63 11.85
C GLY A 147 -11.84 11.27 11.68
N THR A 148 -12.63 11.61 12.68
CA THR A 148 -14.09 11.43 12.70
C THR A 148 -14.75 12.78 12.88
N LEU A 149 -15.75 13.07 12.06
CA LEU A 149 -16.62 14.22 12.26
C LEU A 149 -17.57 13.92 13.42
N LEU A 150 -17.54 14.73 14.47
CA LEU A 150 -18.37 14.57 15.66
C LEU A 150 -19.63 15.42 15.59
N ASP A 151 -19.51 16.66 15.13
CA ASP A 151 -20.62 17.61 15.15
C ASP A 151 -20.38 18.78 14.19
N ILE A 152 -21.47 19.35 13.63
CA ILE A 152 -21.47 20.62 12.90
C ILE A 152 -22.69 21.42 13.33
N PHE A 153 -22.49 22.63 13.83
CA PHE A 153 -23.59 23.51 14.21
C PHE A 153 -23.32 24.97 13.87
N VAL A 154 -24.41 25.75 13.72
CA VAL A 154 -24.34 27.19 13.49
C VAL A 154 -24.21 27.91 14.84
N ASP A 155 -23.16 28.69 15.00
CA ASP A 155 -22.99 29.60 16.12
C ASP A 155 -23.42 31.00 15.71
N GLN A 156 -24.54 31.46 16.30
CA GLN A 156 -25.13 32.76 15.99
C GLN A 156 -24.36 33.94 16.55
N ASP A 157 -23.58 33.74 17.62
CA ASP A 157 -22.82 34.79 18.26
C ASP A 157 -21.59 35.19 17.44
N ILE A 158 -21.01 34.24 16.73
CA ILE A 158 -19.84 34.47 15.85
C ILE A 158 -20.23 34.51 14.36
N PHE A 159 -21.54 34.33 14.04
CA PHE A 159 -22.04 34.19 12.66
C PHE A 159 -21.25 33.16 11.84
N GLY A 160 -20.96 32.00 12.45
CA GLY A 160 -20.07 31.01 11.89
C GLY A 160 -20.58 29.58 12.02
N LEU A 161 -19.92 28.70 11.30
CA LEU A 161 -20.10 27.25 11.40
C LEU A 161 -19.00 26.67 12.30
N VAL A 162 -19.40 26.02 13.38
CA VAL A 162 -18.47 25.33 14.27
C VAL A 162 -18.46 23.85 13.91
N ILE A 163 -17.28 23.31 13.71
CA ILE A 163 -17.07 21.93 13.32
C ILE A 163 -16.24 21.24 14.40
N LYS A 164 -16.77 20.18 14.98
CA LYS A 164 -16.06 19.35 15.96
C LYS A 164 -15.56 18.09 15.28
N ILE A 165 -14.29 17.85 15.36
CA ILE A 165 -13.64 16.64 14.83
C ILE A 165 -12.80 15.98 15.93
N ASP A 166 -12.75 14.66 15.90
CA ASP A 166 -11.77 13.86 16.62
C ASP A 166 -10.72 13.37 15.61
N ALA A 167 -9.49 13.82 15.78
CA ALA A 167 -8.38 13.46 14.91
C ALA A 167 -7.12 13.23 15.73
N SER A 168 -6.50 12.10 15.57
CA SER A 168 -5.28 11.71 16.29
C SER A 168 -4.00 12.06 15.52
N ASP A 169 -4.10 12.40 14.24
CA ASP A 169 -2.96 12.66 13.35
C ASP A 169 -3.36 13.65 12.24
N GLU A 170 -2.44 13.96 11.33
CA GLU A 170 -2.68 14.80 10.16
C GLU A 170 -3.83 14.25 9.31
N GLY A 171 -4.83 15.08 9.05
CA GLY A 171 -6.02 14.73 8.30
C GLY A 171 -6.43 15.78 7.28
N LYS A 172 -7.51 15.49 6.55
CA LYS A 172 -8.15 16.43 5.63
C LYS A 172 -9.66 16.35 5.77
N LEU A 173 -10.29 17.47 6.08
CA LEU A 173 -11.73 17.67 6.00
C LEU A 173 -12.06 18.49 4.75
N VAL A 174 -13.01 18.02 3.97
CA VAL A 174 -13.61 18.75 2.83
C VAL A 174 -15.09 18.82 3.09
N LEU A 175 -15.65 20.03 2.99
CA LEU A 175 -17.07 20.32 3.13
C LEU A 175 -17.59 20.94 1.83
N ASP A 176 -18.76 20.53 1.39
CA ASP A 176 -19.49 21.18 0.30
C ASP A 176 -20.57 22.08 0.92
N LEU A 177 -20.23 23.37 1.06
CA LEU A 177 -21.09 24.33 1.75
C LEU A 177 -22.16 24.91 0.81
N PRO A 178 -23.45 24.75 1.13
CA PRO A 178 -24.53 25.28 0.31
C PRO A 178 -24.59 26.81 0.42
N ARG A 179 -24.22 27.52 -0.65
CA ARG A 179 -24.14 28.98 -0.72
C ARG A 179 -25.43 29.69 -0.32
N LYS A 180 -26.58 29.03 -0.48
CA LYS A 180 -27.89 29.58 -0.07
C LYS A 180 -27.97 29.91 1.41
N TYR A 181 -27.25 29.17 2.26
CA TYR A 181 -27.29 29.30 3.72
C TYR A 181 -26.02 29.93 4.30
N ILE A 182 -24.92 29.89 3.55
CA ILE A 182 -23.60 30.34 3.98
C ILE A 182 -23.03 31.28 2.93
N ASP A 183 -23.70 32.42 2.69
CA ASP A 183 -23.22 33.45 1.78
C ASP A 183 -22.92 34.74 2.59
N ALA A 184 -21.64 35.07 2.69
CA ALA A 184 -21.15 36.26 3.37
C ALA A 184 -21.32 37.55 2.57
N GLU A 185 -21.78 37.52 1.30
CA GLU A 185 -21.89 38.70 0.42
C GLU A 185 -23.20 39.49 0.57
N LYS A 186 -24.09 39.07 1.48
CA LYS A 186 -25.35 39.82 1.75
C LYS A 186 -25.40 40.31 3.20
N GLN A 187 -24.61 41.28 3.50
CA GLN A 187 -24.88 42.24 4.58
C GLN A 187 -25.13 43.65 3.99
#